data_72c0663f94c68e6e1e301aab5cc94e33
#
_entry.id   72c0663f94c68e6e1e301aab5cc94e33
#
_cell.length_a   1.000
_cell.length_b   1.000
_cell.length_c   1.000
_cell.angle_alpha   90.00
_cell.angle_beta   90.00
_cell.angle_gamma   90.00
#
_symmetry.space_group_name_H-M   'P 1'
#
loop_
_entity.id
_entity.type
_entity.pdbx_description
1 polymer ?
#
loop_
_entity_poly.entity_id
_entity_poly.type
_entity_poly.pdbx_seq_one_letter_code
_entity_poly.pdbx_strand_id
1 'polypeptide(L)'
;MNFIKSVLFVAVLILIFPLLPLVAGEQEQDINIIEEKVPVSNEIIDEESAKPQPESEEEEMVFPRSMTFLDVSEITPVDIKESPADDSKSIGIVYGKLMHVDVIQNLENGYSEISTWDYRSMRDIRGFVPTKLLKTVELNKKYGIVVALSQQKVYIYEDNALIKTFLCSSGLDDNNYFTPKGLYRIGERGESFFSPKYGQGAYYWVRFNNNYLFHSVPFDENRNIIEEEAAKLGQKASHGCIRLAIEDALWLYNNIPQGTPVIIKD
;
A
#
# COMPACT_ATOMS: atom_id res chain seq x y z
N MET A 1 27.36 44.30 44.26
CA MET A 1 27.70 44.00 45.69
C MET A 1 27.16 42.63 46.00
N ASN A 2 28.04 41.68 46.21
CA ASN A 2 27.91 40.30 46.72
C ASN A 2 27.05 39.27 45.95
N PHE A 3 27.74 38.53 45.08
CA PHE A 3 27.39 37.21 44.58
C PHE A 3 27.57 36.15 45.65
N ILE A 4 26.53 35.34 45.92
CA ILE A 4 26.66 34.08 46.67
C ILE A 4 26.52 32.94 45.65
N LYS A 5 27.64 32.21 45.42
CA LYS A 5 27.66 30.98 44.64
C LYS A 5 27.29 29.84 45.56
N SER A 6 26.18 29.16 45.31
CA SER A 6 25.86 27.88 45.91
C SER A 6 26.40 26.75 45.02
N VAL A 7 27.36 25.99 45.58
CA VAL A 7 27.90 24.77 44.99
C VAL A 7 27.08 23.61 45.52
N LEU A 8 26.40 22.90 44.65
CA LEU A 8 25.66 21.67 44.99
C LEU A 8 26.57 20.47 44.79
N PHE A 9 26.91 19.79 45.88
CA PHE A 9 27.65 18.52 45.88
C PHE A 9 26.69 17.38 45.48
N VAL A 10 26.97 16.70 44.38
CA VAL A 10 26.30 15.44 44.01
C VAL A 10 27.12 14.28 44.58
N ALA A 11 26.57 13.60 45.58
CA ALA A 11 27.15 12.37 46.12
C ALA A 11 26.80 11.19 45.21
N VAL A 12 27.84 10.58 44.63
CA VAL A 12 27.70 9.33 43.85
C VAL A 12 27.70 8.17 44.84
N LEU A 13 26.55 7.47 44.91
CA LEU A 13 26.41 6.26 45.71
C LEU A 13 26.79 5.06 44.83
N ILE A 14 27.96 4.48 45.11
CA ILE A 14 28.44 3.23 44.49
C ILE A 14 27.82 2.06 45.25
N LEU A 15 26.87 1.37 44.65
CA LEU A 15 26.33 0.10 45.14
C LEU A 15 27.23 -1.05 44.69
N ILE A 16 27.95 -1.63 45.64
CA ILE A 16 28.75 -2.83 45.44
C ILE A 16 27.83 -4.05 45.60
N PHE A 17 27.62 -4.82 44.52
CA PHE A 17 26.98 -6.13 44.60
C PHE A 17 28.06 -7.20 44.83
N PRO A 18 27.86 -8.15 45.78
CA PRO A 18 28.78 -9.26 45.97
C PRO A 18 28.60 -10.33 44.88
N LEU A 19 29.71 -10.78 44.32
CA LEU A 19 29.80 -11.97 43.48
C LEU A 19 29.47 -13.22 44.29
N LEU A 20 28.49 -14.02 43.87
CA LEU A 20 28.26 -15.39 44.30
C LEU A 20 28.93 -16.34 43.31
N PRO A 21 29.58 -17.43 43.78
CA PRO A 21 30.27 -18.36 42.91
C PRO A 21 29.30 -19.30 42.17
N LEU A 22 29.64 -19.54 40.93
CA LEU A 22 28.99 -20.50 40.03
C LEU A 22 29.32 -21.91 40.46
N VAL A 23 28.32 -22.70 40.89
CA VAL A 23 28.46 -24.13 41.10
C VAL A 23 27.99 -24.83 39.85
N ALA A 24 28.94 -25.48 39.17
CA ALA A 24 28.64 -26.41 38.08
C ALA A 24 28.10 -27.71 38.65
N GLY A 25 26.91 -28.09 38.25
CA GLY A 25 26.31 -29.40 38.49
C GLY A 25 25.86 -29.98 37.18
N GLU A 26 26.69 -30.81 36.57
CA GLU A 26 26.29 -31.70 35.46
C GLU A 26 25.38 -32.80 36.03
N GLN A 27 24.18 -32.90 35.51
CA GLN A 27 23.37 -34.11 35.62
C GLN A 27 23.09 -34.63 34.22
N GLU A 28 23.82 -35.68 33.85
CA GLU A 28 23.47 -36.56 32.73
C GLU A 28 22.14 -37.27 33.09
N GLN A 29 21.12 -37.06 32.27
CA GLN A 29 19.92 -37.90 32.25
C GLN A 29 20.04 -38.91 31.10
N ASP A 30 20.26 -40.18 31.50
CA ASP A 30 20.19 -41.34 30.62
C ASP A 30 18.77 -41.45 29.99
N ILE A 31 18.70 -41.27 28.69
CA ILE A 31 17.48 -41.54 27.91
C ILE A 31 17.54 -43.02 27.49
N ASN A 32 16.79 -43.85 28.17
CA ASN A 32 16.50 -45.23 27.72
C ASN A 32 15.65 -45.23 26.45
N ILE A 33 16.26 -45.59 25.33
CA ILE A 33 15.54 -45.83 24.07
C ILE A 33 14.96 -47.26 24.14
N ILE A 34 13.64 -47.35 24.31
CA ILE A 34 12.91 -48.60 24.16
C ILE A 34 12.64 -48.78 22.68
N GLU A 35 13.31 -49.72 22.01
CA GLU A 35 12.98 -50.17 20.66
C GLU A 35 11.69 -51.00 20.70
N GLU A 36 10.58 -50.39 20.32
CA GLU A 36 9.33 -51.09 20.07
C GLU A 36 9.29 -51.56 18.62
N LYS A 37 9.42 -52.84 18.39
CA LYS A 37 9.28 -53.52 17.10
C LYS A 37 7.85 -53.47 16.64
N VAL A 38 7.54 -52.63 15.64
CA VAL A 38 6.28 -52.66 14.92
C VAL A 38 6.33 -53.79 13.87
N PRO A 39 5.33 -54.70 13.81
CA PRO A 39 5.30 -55.75 12.77
C PRO A 39 4.98 -55.13 11.41
N VAL A 40 5.82 -55.42 10.42
CA VAL A 40 5.60 -55.07 9.01
C VAL A 40 4.50 -55.96 8.45
N SER A 41 3.31 -55.44 8.24
CA SER A 41 2.31 -56.06 7.36
C SER A 41 2.58 -55.59 5.93
N ASN A 42 2.90 -56.55 5.05
CA ASN A 42 2.98 -56.35 3.60
C ASN A 42 1.54 -56.16 3.05
N GLU A 43 1.06 -54.94 2.98
CA GLU A 43 -0.03 -54.59 2.09
C GLU A 43 0.57 -53.99 0.81
N ILE A 44 0.26 -54.66 -0.29
CA ILE A 44 0.59 -54.23 -1.64
C ILE A 44 -0.26 -52.99 -1.92
N ILE A 45 0.36 -51.84 -1.91
CA ILE A 45 -0.29 -50.59 -2.34
C ILE A 45 -0.18 -50.59 -3.87
N ASP A 46 -1.30 -50.79 -4.57
CA ASP A 46 -1.43 -50.56 -6.00
C ASP A 46 -1.02 -49.11 -6.30
N GLU A 47 0.00 -48.94 -7.14
CA GLU A 47 0.34 -47.69 -7.77
C GLU A 47 -0.79 -47.26 -8.72
N GLU A 48 -1.87 -46.72 -8.17
CA GLU A 48 -2.85 -46.01 -8.98
C GLU A 48 -2.31 -44.57 -9.19
N SER A 49 -1.87 -44.35 -10.42
CA SER A 49 -1.36 -43.13 -11.01
C SER A 49 -1.98 -41.87 -10.42
N ALA A 50 -1.20 -41.15 -9.58
CA ALA A 50 -1.48 -39.76 -9.30
C ALA A 50 -1.39 -38.98 -10.61
N LYS A 51 -2.55 -38.65 -11.21
CA LYS A 51 -2.63 -37.65 -12.27
C LYS A 51 -2.05 -36.36 -11.71
N PRO A 52 -1.12 -35.69 -12.44
CA PRO A 52 -0.68 -34.39 -12.04
C PRO A 52 -1.93 -33.49 -11.95
N GLN A 53 -2.13 -32.84 -10.79
CA GLN A 53 -3.10 -31.76 -10.67
C GLN A 53 -2.73 -30.72 -11.75
N PRO A 54 -3.71 -30.17 -12.48
CA PRO A 54 -3.41 -29.12 -13.43
C PRO A 54 -2.72 -28.00 -12.67
N GLU A 55 -1.48 -27.66 -13.07
CA GLU A 55 -0.85 -26.41 -12.70
C GLU A 55 -1.89 -25.34 -12.99
N SER A 56 -2.27 -24.58 -11.96
CA SER A 56 -3.12 -23.40 -12.15
C SER A 56 -2.40 -22.54 -13.18
N GLU A 57 -3.00 -22.41 -14.37
CA GLU A 57 -2.56 -21.44 -15.36
C GLU A 57 -2.53 -20.09 -14.62
N GLU A 58 -1.34 -19.59 -14.28
CA GLU A 58 -1.18 -18.23 -13.79
C GLU A 58 -1.65 -17.33 -14.94
N GLU A 59 -2.84 -16.77 -14.81
CA GLU A 59 -3.36 -15.81 -15.78
C GLU A 59 -2.32 -14.68 -15.90
N GLU A 60 -1.70 -14.57 -17.05
CA GLU A 60 -0.72 -13.52 -17.35
C GLU A 60 -1.40 -12.16 -17.14
N MET A 61 -0.88 -11.37 -16.19
CA MET A 61 -1.46 -10.08 -15.84
C MET A 61 -1.16 -9.04 -16.91
N VAL A 62 -2.15 -8.72 -17.75
CA VAL A 62 -2.00 -7.71 -18.80
C VAL A 62 -2.43 -6.34 -18.28
N PHE A 63 -1.48 -5.39 -18.23
CA PHE A 63 -1.76 -4.01 -17.86
C PHE A 63 -2.23 -3.18 -19.06
N PRO A 64 -3.11 -2.17 -18.85
CA PRO A 64 -3.52 -1.25 -19.90
C PRO A 64 -2.31 -0.45 -20.41
N ARG A 65 -2.26 -0.23 -21.72
CA ARG A 65 -1.15 0.50 -22.37
C ARG A 65 -1.36 2.01 -22.40
N SER A 66 -2.56 2.46 -22.15
CA SER A 66 -2.93 3.87 -22.08
C SER A 66 -4.02 4.09 -21.03
N MET A 67 -4.14 5.32 -20.58
CA MET A 67 -5.27 5.74 -19.74
C MET A 67 -5.74 7.12 -20.14
N THR A 68 -7.03 7.36 -19.98
CA THR A 68 -7.64 8.69 -20.11
C THR A 68 -7.89 9.27 -18.71
N PHE A 69 -7.63 10.54 -18.54
CA PHE A 69 -7.78 11.26 -17.28
C PHE A 69 -8.21 12.71 -17.55
N LEU A 70 -8.53 13.45 -16.49
CA LEU A 70 -8.81 14.89 -16.58
C LEU A 70 -7.51 15.68 -16.45
N ASP A 71 -7.11 16.44 -17.48
CA ASP A 71 -5.84 17.21 -17.53
C ASP A 71 -5.95 18.51 -16.72
N VAL A 72 -6.16 18.38 -15.44
CA VAL A 72 -6.09 19.43 -14.42
C VAL A 72 -5.06 19.05 -13.37
N SER A 73 -4.74 19.94 -12.43
CA SER A 73 -3.83 19.60 -11.32
C SER A 73 -4.30 18.34 -10.55
N GLU A 74 -3.38 17.53 -10.06
CA GLU A 74 -3.65 16.30 -9.29
C GLU A 74 -4.54 16.50 -8.07
N ILE A 75 -4.54 17.72 -7.51
CA ILE A 75 -5.34 18.09 -6.34
C ILE A 75 -6.59 18.92 -6.69
N THR A 76 -6.84 19.16 -7.98
CA THR A 76 -8.00 19.93 -8.43
C THR A 76 -9.20 19.02 -8.63
N PRO A 77 -10.28 19.19 -7.85
CA PRO A 77 -11.51 18.46 -8.09
C PRO A 77 -12.22 18.99 -9.34
N VAL A 78 -12.76 18.07 -10.13
CA VAL A 78 -13.63 18.38 -11.27
C VAL A 78 -15.02 17.84 -10.98
N ASP A 79 -16.04 18.69 -11.14
CA ASP A 79 -17.42 18.28 -10.98
C ASP A 79 -17.86 17.33 -12.12
N ILE A 80 -18.45 16.21 -11.73
CA ILE A 80 -19.17 15.33 -12.64
C ILE A 80 -20.61 15.83 -12.69
N LYS A 81 -21.08 16.21 -13.87
CA LYS A 81 -22.40 16.81 -14.10
C LYS A 81 -23.47 15.74 -14.38
N GLU A 82 -24.70 15.99 -13.94
CA GLU A 82 -25.85 15.13 -14.19
C GLU A 82 -26.28 15.15 -15.66
N SER A 83 -26.11 16.29 -16.33
CA SER A 83 -26.36 16.50 -17.77
C SER A 83 -25.24 17.33 -18.41
N PRO A 84 -25.07 17.28 -19.75
CA PRO A 84 -23.93 17.88 -20.43
C PRO A 84 -24.12 19.40 -20.62
N ALA A 85 -24.11 20.16 -19.52
CA ALA A 85 -24.23 21.61 -19.47
C ALA A 85 -23.47 22.20 -18.25
N ASP A 86 -22.97 23.44 -18.41
CA ASP A 86 -22.17 24.10 -17.36
C ASP A 86 -22.98 24.37 -16.08
N ASP A 87 -24.25 24.74 -16.22
CA ASP A 87 -25.18 25.01 -15.13
C ASP A 87 -25.85 23.75 -14.54
N SER A 88 -25.55 22.57 -15.10
CA SER A 88 -26.06 21.31 -14.58
C SER A 88 -25.57 21.01 -13.17
N LYS A 89 -26.40 20.32 -12.42
CA LYS A 89 -26.10 19.86 -11.07
C LYS A 89 -24.84 19.00 -11.02
N SER A 90 -23.95 19.26 -10.04
CA SER A 90 -22.85 18.37 -9.72
C SER A 90 -23.36 17.16 -8.95
N ILE A 91 -23.12 15.96 -9.48
CA ILE A 91 -23.51 14.68 -8.86
C ILE A 91 -22.34 13.95 -8.25
N GLY A 92 -21.11 14.37 -8.51
CA GLY A 92 -19.88 13.79 -7.97
C GLY A 92 -18.67 14.64 -8.28
N ILE A 93 -17.49 14.17 -7.82
CA ILE A 93 -16.19 14.78 -8.13
C ILE A 93 -15.15 13.71 -8.47
N VAL A 94 -14.22 14.08 -9.34
CA VAL A 94 -13.02 13.31 -9.67
C VAL A 94 -11.80 14.21 -9.65
N TYR A 95 -10.66 13.69 -9.22
CA TYR A 95 -9.40 14.43 -9.25
C TYR A 95 -8.62 14.15 -10.55
N GLY A 96 -7.85 15.14 -11.01
CA GLY A 96 -7.14 15.08 -12.28
C GLY A 96 -5.85 14.26 -12.29
N LYS A 97 -5.34 14.03 -13.49
CA LYS A 97 -4.02 13.50 -13.89
C LYS A 97 -3.68 12.06 -13.55
N LEU A 98 -4.02 11.55 -12.38
CA LEU A 98 -3.53 10.23 -11.95
C LEU A 98 -4.58 9.14 -11.95
N MET A 99 -5.87 9.51 -11.96
CA MET A 99 -7.00 8.58 -11.98
C MET A 99 -7.55 8.42 -13.38
N HIS A 100 -7.81 7.19 -13.78
CA HIS A 100 -8.48 6.88 -15.04
C HIS A 100 -9.95 7.24 -15.02
N VAL A 101 -10.45 7.70 -16.16
CA VAL A 101 -11.88 7.85 -16.46
C VAL A 101 -12.20 7.07 -17.73
N ASP A 102 -13.24 6.26 -17.69
CA ASP A 102 -13.77 5.58 -18.86
C ASP A 102 -14.63 6.54 -19.68
N VAL A 103 -14.23 6.84 -20.90
CA VAL A 103 -15.01 7.67 -21.82
C VAL A 103 -16.04 6.79 -22.52
N ILE A 104 -17.32 7.03 -22.24
CA ILE A 104 -18.43 6.28 -22.83
C ILE A 104 -18.78 6.84 -24.20
N GLN A 105 -18.91 8.17 -24.30
CA GLN A 105 -19.16 8.87 -25.57
C GLN A 105 -18.73 10.33 -25.48
N ASN A 106 -18.39 10.89 -26.65
CA ASN A 106 -18.20 12.32 -26.83
C ASN A 106 -19.44 12.92 -27.49
N LEU A 107 -19.94 14.04 -26.96
CA LEU A 107 -21.12 14.75 -27.48
C LEU A 107 -20.67 15.94 -28.31
N GLU A 108 -21.53 16.35 -29.29
CA GLU A 108 -21.26 17.48 -30.17
C GLU A 108 -21.21 18.83 -29.43
N ASN A 109 -21.85 18.94 -28.27
CA ASN A 109 -21.89 20.16 -27.45
C ASN A 109 -20.65 20.40 -26.61
N GLY A 110 -19.58 19.61 -26.79
CA GLY A 110 -18.31 19.78 -26.07
C GLY A 110 -18.23 19.11 -24.70
N TYR A 111 -19.20 18.24 -24.37
CA TYR A 111 -19.18 17.38 -23.21
C TYR A 111 -18.89 15.92 -23.59
N SER A 112 -18.34 15.18 -22.63
CA SER A 112 -18.18 13.72 -22.72
C SER A 112 -18.88 13.06 -21.56
N GLU A 113 -19.56 11.98 -21.83
CA GLU A 113 -20.07 11.08 -20.81
C GLU A 113 -18.94 10.15 -20.37
N ILE A 114 -18.72 10.08 -19.06
CA ILE A 114 -17.68 9.28 -18.44
C ILE A 114 -18.23 8.37 -17.35
N SER A 115 -17.51 7.29 -17.06
CA SER A 115 -17.64 6.51 -15.84
C SER A 115 -16.33 6.59 -15.06
N THR A 116 -16.42 6.74 -13.75
CA THR A 116 -15.26 6.83 -12.86
C THR A 116 -15.68 6.65 -11.41
N TRP A 117 -14.70 6.56 -10.50
CA TRP A 117 -14.93 6.57 -9.06
C TRP A 117 -15.21 7.99 -8.55
N ASP A 118 -16.32 8.16 -7.82
CA ASP A 118 -16.67 9.43 -7.19
C ASP A 118 -16.19 9.53 -5.75
N TYR A 119 -15.43 10.56 -5.43
CA TYR A 119 -14.88 10.80 -4.10
C TYR A 119 -15.91 11.24 -3.05
N ARG A 120 -17.11 11.73 -3.46
CA ARG A 120 -18.19 12.09 -2.51
C ARG A 120 -18.98 10.90 -2.05
N SER A 121 -19.38 10.06 -3.00
CA SER A 121 -20.25 8.91 -2.72
C SER A 121 -19.48 7.62 -2.48
N MET A 122 -18.16 7.62 -2.71
CA MET A 122 -17.26 6.45 -2.58
C MET A 122 -17.72 5.23 -3.39
N ARG A 123 -18.21 5.48 -4.60
CA ARG A 123 -18.72 4.47 -5.53
C ARG A 123 -18.49 4.90 -6.98
N ASP A 124 -18.64 3.96 -7.89
CA ASP A 124 -18.66 4.27 -9.31
C ASP A 124 -19.85 5.17 -9.66
N ILE A 125 -19.58 6.15 -10.51
CA ILE A 125 -20.55 7.13 -10.98
C ILE A 125 -20.42 7.31 -12.49
N ARG A 126 -21.54 7.64 -13.13
CA ARG A 126 -21.61 8.01 -14.54
C ARG A 126 -22.19 9.41 -14.66
N GLY A 127 -21.58 10.24 -15.50
CA GLY A 127 -22.02 11.61 -15.71
C GLY A 127 -21.14 12.32 -16.74
N PHE A 128 -21.22 13.65 -16.77
CA PHE A 128 -20.65 14.45 -17.85
C PHE A 128 -19.53 15.37 -17.34
N VAL A 129 -18.48 15.50 -18.16
CA VAL A 129 -17.39 16.46 -17.97
C VAL A 129 -17.12 17.19 -19.30
N PRO A 130 -16.55 18.41 -19.29
CA PRO A 130 -16.11 19.07 -20.51
C PRO A 130 -15.06 18.22 -21.25
N THR A 131 -15.31 17.89 -22.52
CA THR A 131 -14.41 17.06 -23.37
C THR A 131 -13.00 17.62 -23.43
N LYS A 132 -12.84 18.95 -23.40
CA LYS A 132 -11.53 19.64 -23.41
C LYS A 132 -10.61 19.29 -22.23
N LEU A 133 -11.16 18.75 -21.16
CA LEU A 133 -10.39 18.32 -19.98
C LEU A 133 -9.85 16.90 -20.13
N LEU A 134 -10.37 16.12 -21.07
CA LEU A 134 -9.94 14.73 -21.26
C LEU A 134 -8.62 14.68 -22.01
N LYS A 135 -7.73 13.84 -21.52
CA LYS A 135 -6.41 13.58 -22.12
C LYS A 135 -6.06 12.12 -21.97
N THR A 136 -5.63 11.51 -23.07
CA THR A 136 -5.10 10.14 -23.07
C THR A 136 -3.59 10.17 -23.14
N VAL A 137 -2.95 9.33 -22.33
CA VAL A 137 -1.49 9.15 -22.35
C VAL A 137 -1.15 7.68 -22.40
N GLU A 138 0.04 7.38 -22.94
CA GLU A 138 0.61 6.04 -22.82
C GLU A 138 1.14 5.83 -21.41
N LEU A 139 0.94 4.62 -20.89
CA LEU A 139 1.46 4.17 -19.62
C LEU A 139 2.82 3.52 -19.78
N ASN A 140 3.57 3.42 -18.68
CA ASN A 140 4.80 2.64 -18.64
C ASN A 140 4.47 1.19 -19.01
N LYS A 141 5.27 0.61 -19.93
CA LYS A 141 5.02 -0.74 -20.47
C LYS A 141 5.81 -1.82 -19.75
N LYS A 142 6.83 -1.42 -18.98
CA LYS A 142 7.73 -2.35 -18.31
C LYS A 142 7.19 -2.80 -16.96
N TYR A 143 6.66 -1.86 -16.17
CA TYR A 143 6.17 -2.14 -14.83
C TYR A 143 4.65 -1.99 -14.73
N GLY A 144 4.06 -2.76 -13.81
CA GLY A 144 2.68 -2.64 -13.38
C GLY A 144 2.53 -2.98 -11.90
N ILE A 145 1.55 -2.38 -11.24
CA ILE A 145 1.27 -2.59 -9.82
C ILE A 145 -0.19 -3.04 -9.66
N VAL A 146 -0.41 -4.08 -8.87
CA VAL A 146 -1.75 -4.46 -8.40
C VAL A 146 -1.78 -4.38 -6.88
N VAL A 147 -2.75 -3.65 -6.34
CA VAL A 147 -3.05 -3.62 -4.90
C VAL A 147 -4.31 -4.43 -4.67
N ALA A 148 -4.19 -5.56 -3.98
CA ALA A 148 -5.29 -6.42 -3.57
C ALA A 148 -5.72 -6.07 -2.14
N LEU A 149 -6.80 -5.29 -2.00
CA LEU A 149 -7.25 -4.74 -0.72
C LEU A 149 -7.75 -5.84 0.24
N SER A 150 -8.39 -6.88 -0.29
CA SER A 150 -8.84 -8.02 0.53
C SER A 150 -7.70 -8.85 1.09
N GLN A 151 -6.54 -8.87 0.40
CA GLN A 151 -5.36 -9.63 0.78
C GLN A 151 -4.32 -8.78 1.53
N GLN A 152 -4.48 -7.46 1.54
CA GLN A 152 -3.50 -6.49 2.04
C GLN A 152 -2.10 -6.72 1.45
N LYS A 153 -2.05 -6.86 0.11
CA LYS A 153 -0.84 -7.11 -0.66
C LYS A 153 -0.70 -6.17 -1.84
N VAL A 154 0.55 -5.84 -2.15
CA VAL A 154 0.96 -5.13 -3.37
C VAL A 154 1.79 -6.10 -4.21
N TYR A 155 1.34 -6.33 -5.43
CA TYR A 155 2.01 -7.16 -6.41
C TYR A 155 2.70 -6.28 -7.44
N ILE A 156 3.97 -6.49 -7.67
CA ILE A 156 4.77 -5.76 -8.66
C ILE A 156 5.09 -6.68 -9.83
N TYR A 157 4.78 -6.20 -11.01
CA TYR A 157 5.03 -6.90 -12.25
C TYR A 157 6.07 -6.15 -13.08
N GLU A 158 6.94 -6.90 -13.77
CA GLU A 158 7.85 -6.43 -14.79
C GLU A 158 7.63 -7.29 -16.05
N ASP A 159 7.35 -6.64 -17.18
CA ASP A 159 7.02 -7.30 -18.46
C ASP A 159 5.93 -8.39 -18.30
N ASN A 160 4.87 -8.06 -17.52
CA ASN A 160 3.74 -8.90 -17.13
C ASN A 160 4.07 -10.08 -16.18
N ALA A 161 5.35 -10.29 -15.85
CA ALA A 161 5.74 -11.31 -14.87
C ALA A 161 5.72 -10.75 -13.44
N LEU A 162 5.18 -11.49 -12.49
CA LEU A 162 5.22 -11.14 -11.07
C LEU A 162 6.67 -11.23 -10.55
N ILE A 163 7.22 -10.10 -10.08
CA ILE A 163 8.60 -10.05 -9.57
C ILE A 163 8.70 -9.82 -8.06
N LYS A 164 7.67 -9.19 -7.45
CA LYS A 164 7.65 -8.94 -6.00
C LYS A 164 6.24 -8.94 -5.46
N THR A 165 6.12 -9.35 -4.22
CA THR A 165 4.89 -9.22 -3.41
C THR A 165 5.25 -8.57 -2.10
N PHE A 166 4.61 -7.44 -1.78
CA PHE A 166 4.77 -6.72 -0.52
C PHE A 166 3.53 -6.89 0.34
N LEU A 167 3.71 -7.07 1.63
CA LEU A 167 2.63 -6.91 2.59
C LEU A 167 2.33 -5.42 2.75
N CYS A 168 1.05 -5.04 2.83
CA CYS A 168 0.68 -3.63 2.96
C CYS A 168 -0.40 -3.41 4.01
N SER A 169 -0.64 -2.15 4.35
CA SER A 169 -1.82 -1.71 5.09
C SER A 169 -2.53 -0.61 4.33
N SER A 170 -3.74 -0.87 3.89
CA SER A 170 -4.62 0.08 3.21
C SER A 170 -5.51 0.85 4.18
N GLY A 171 -6.39 1.70 3.67
CA GLY A 171 -7.38 2.44 4.44
C GLY A 171 -8.28 1.55 5.29
N LEU A 172 -8.75 2.09 6.42
CA LEU A 172 -9.63 1.40 7.38
C LEU A 172 -10.97 0.93 6.78
N ASP A 173 -11.33 1.45 5.59
CA ASP A 173 -12.55 1.13 4.87
C ASP A 173 -13.82 1.58 5.62
N ASP A 174 -13.70 2.67 6.34
CA ASP A 174 -14.80 3.41 6.91
C ASP A 174 -15.17 4.62 6.04
N ASN A 175 -16.21 5.35 6.43
CA ASN A 175 -16.72 6.48 5.64
C ASN A 175 -15.73 7.65 5.47
N ASN A 176 -14.59 7.65 6.18
CA ASN A 176 -13.59 8.70 6.15
C ASN A 176 -12.23 8.25 5.62
N TYR A 177 -11.89 6.97 5.78
CA TYR A 177 -10.55 6.43 5.58
C TYR A 177 -10.59 5.18 4.70
N PHE A 178 -10.74 5.37 3.40
CA PHE A 178 -10.77 4.29 2.41
C PHE A 178 -9.66 4.46 1.38
N THR A 179 -9.22 3.37 0.79
CA THR A 179 -8.36 3.38 -0.39
C THR A 179 -9.24 3.24 -1.62
N PRO A 180 -9.29 4.25 -2.52
CA PRO A 180 -10.18 4.22 -3.68
C PRO A 180 -9.72 3.16 -4.69
N LYS A 181 -10.69 2.36 -5.18
CA LYS A 181 -10.48 1.37 -6.23
C LYS A 181 -10.38 2.03 -7.60
N GLY A 182 -9.78 1.35 -8.56
CA GLY A 182 -9.70 1.80 -9.93
C GLY A 182 -8.32 1.67 -10.55
N LEU A 183 -8.18 2.27 -11.73
CA LEU A 183 -6.91 2.37 -12.45
C LEU A 183 -6.30 3.75 -12.22
N TYR A 184 -5.06 3.75 -11.83
CA TYR A 184 -4.23 4.93 -11.55
C TYR A 184 -2.90 4.82 -12.26
N ARG A 185 -2.07 5.86 -12.14
CA ARG A 185 -0.67 5.82 -12.55
C ARG A 185 0.22 6.46 -11.49
N ILE A 186 1.45 6.02 -11.43
CA ILE A 186 2.46 6.59 -10.55
C ILE A 186 2.76 8.03 -10.97
N GLY A 187 2.70 8.95 -10.00
CA GLY A 187 3.02 10.36 -10.11
C GLY A 187 4.32 10.75 -9.41
N GLU A 188 4.28 11.85 -8.68
CA GLU A 188 5.41 12.41 -7.94
C GLU A 188 5.82 11.53 -6.76
N ARG A 189 7.03 11.80 -6.24
CA ARG A 189 7.59 11.10 -5.09
C ARG A 189 8.51 11.98 -4.28
N GLY A 190 8.79 11.60 -3.04
CA GLY A 190 9.76 12.27 -2.19
C GLY A 190 10.27 11.36 -1.08
N GLU A 191 11.38 11.76 -0.48
CA GLU A 191 12.07 10.95 0.54
C GLU A 191 11.27 10.80 1.83
N SER A 192 10.56 11.85 2.25
CA SER A 192 9.71 11.80 3.44
C SER A 192 8.70 12.94 3.46
N PHE A 193 7.66 12.78 4.27
CA PHE A 193 6.75 13.86 4.66
C PHE A 193 6.39 13.72 6.14
N PHE A 194 5.84 14.80 6.71
CA PHE A 194 5.24 14.80 8.04
C PHE A 194 3.89 15.54 8.00
N SER A 195 2.87 14.96 8.60
CA SER A 195 1.54 15.55 8.72
C SER A 195 1.27 15.95 10.17
N PRO A 196 1.31 17.27 10.50
CA PRO A 196 0.99 17.72 11.84
C PRO A 196 -0.43 17.36 12.29
N LYS A 197 -1.37 17.25 11.33
CA LYS A 197 -2.76 16.84 11.59
C LYS A 197 -2.86 15.47 12.25
N TYR A 198 -1.98 14.54 11.87
CA TYR A 198 -1.98 13.16 12.36
C TYR A 198 -0.84 12.88 13.34
N GLY A 199 0.10 13.84 13.54
CA GLY A 199 1.31 13.61 14.32
C GLY A 199 2.22 12.52 13.76
N GLN A 200 2.12 12.24 12.47
CA GLN A 200 2.80 11.12 11.79
C GLN A 200 3.43 11.58 10.49
N GLY A 201 4.58 11.01 10.19
CA GLY A 201 5.24 11.11 8.90
C GLY A 201 5.52 9.73 8.32
N ALA A 202 6.05 9.69 7.10
CA ALA A 202 6.52 8.45 6.50
C ALA A 202 7.68 8.71 5.53
N TYR A 203 8.47 7.66 5.27
CA TYR A 203 9.58 7.68 4.31
C TYR A 203 9.13 7.16 2.95
N TYR A 204 9.83 7.58 1.89
CA TYR A 204 9.78 7.03 0.55
C TYR A 204 8.38 7.02 -0.05
N TRP A 205 7.71 8.20 0.02
CA TRP A 205 6.38 8.30 -0.53
C TRP A 205 6.38 8.37 -2.06
N VAL A 206 5.41 7.70 -2.64
CA VAL A 206 5.14 7.68 -4.08
C VAL A 206 3.64 7.86 -4.31
N ARG A 207 3.25 8.91 -5.02
CA ARG A 207 1.85 9.28 -5.26
C ARG A 207 1.24 8.38 -6.34
N PHE A 208 0.03 7.90 -6.11
CA PHE A 208 -0.76 7.26 -7.15
C PHE A 208 -2.09 8.00 -7.43
N ASN A 209 -2.58 8.82 -6.48
CA ASN A 209 -3.77 9.65 -6.68
C ASN A 209 -3.88 10.74 -5.60
N ASN A 210 -4.17 12.00 -5.97
CA ASN A 210 -4.35 13.13 -5.05
C ASN A 210 -3.43 13.01 -3.81
N ASN A 211 -4.00 12.83 -2.61
CA ASN A 211 -3.25 12.63 -1.36
C ASN A 211 -3.04 11.15 -1.00
N TYR A 212 -3.33 10.23 -1.90
CA TYR A 212 -3.11 8.80 -1.70
C TYR A 212 -1.73 8.40 -2.20
N LEU A 213 -0.95 7.82 -1.31
CA LEU A 213 0.48 7.53 -1.49
C LEU A 213 0.76 6.06 -1.15
N PHE A 214 1.75 5.47 -1.81
CA PHE A 214 2.55 4.40 -1.23
C PHE A 214 3.61 5.05 -0.33
N HIS A 215 3.87 4.51 0.85
CA HIS A 215 4.92 5.00 1.75
C HIS A 215 5.25 3.95 2.82
N SER A 216 6.31 4.18 3.60
CA SER A 216 6.69 3.29 4.70
C SER A 216 5.62 3.24 5.81
N VAL A 217 5.74 2.29 6.73
CA VAL A 217 5.12 2.40 8.07
C VAL A 217 5.47 3.76 8.68
N PRO A 218 4.56 4.35 9.52
CA PRO A 218 4.71 5.72 9.97
C PRO A 218 5.78 5.91 11.05
N PHE A 219 6.31 7.13 11.13
CA PHE A 219 7.18 7.63 12.19
C PHE A 219 6.52 8.81 12.92
N ASP A 220 6.97 9.06 14.16
CA ASP A 220 6.55 10.19 15.02
C ASP A 220 7.28 11.51 14.66
N GLU A 221 7.03 12.58 15.41
CA GLU A 221 7.67 13.89 15.22
C GLU A 221 9.20 13.86 15.40
N ASN A 222 9.73 12.89 16.15
CA ASN A 222 11.16 12.67 16.36
C ASN A 222 11.77 11.72 15.32
N ARG A 223 10.99 11.30 14.30
CA ARG A 223 11.36 10.34 13.25
C ARG A 223 11.61 8.91 13.73
N ASN A 224 11.12 8.54 14.93
CA ASN A 224 11.11 7.15 15.37
C ASN A 224 9.91 6.42 14.76
N ILE A 225 10.12 5.19 14.33
CA ILE A 225 9.02 4.34 13.83
C ILE A 225 8.02 4.13 14.98
N ILE A 226 6.74 4.30 14.65
CA ILE A 226 5.64 4.03 15.57
C ILE A 226 5.35 2.53 15.53
N GLU A 227 5.94 1.78 16.47
CA GLU A 227 5.91 0.31 16.48
C GLU A 227 4.47 -0.25 16.48
N GLU A 228 3.54 0.40 17.20
CA GLU A 228 2.13 0.00 17.22
C GLU A 228 1.46 0.09 15.84
N GLU A 229 1.88 1.06 15.02
CA GLU A 229 1.38 1.22 13.64
C GLU A 229 2.11 0.28 12.68
N ALA A 230 3.40 0.05 12.89
CA ALA A 230 4.18 -0.91 12.11
C ALA A 230 3.67 -2.35 12.30
N ALA A 231 3.28 -2.72 13.52
CA ALA A 231 2.70 -4.04 13.83
C ALA A 231 1.35 -4.31 13.13
N LYS A 232 0.68 -3.28 12.60
CA LYS A 232 -0.57 -3.43 11.83
C LYS A 232 -0.35 -3.78 10.36
N LEU A 233 0.90 -3.91 9.91
CA LEU A 233 1.19 -4.27 8.52
C LEU A 233 0.51 -5.60 8.16
N GLY A 234 -0.21 -5.62 7.03
CA GLY A 234 -1.07 -6.74 6.64
C GLY A 234 -2.54 -6.59 7.04
N GLN A 235 -2.91 -5.49 7.71
CA GLN A 235 -4.28 -5.18 8.10
C GLN A 235 -4.67 -3.79 7.58
N LYS A 236 -5.96 -3.53 7.40
CA LYS A 236 -6.46 -2.18 7.12
C LYS A 236 -6.19 -1.28 8.33
N ALA A 237 -5.41 -0.22 8.17
CA ALA A 237 -4.96 0.62 9.29
C ALA A 237 -4.68 2.08 8.92
N SER A 238 -4.67 2.44 7.64
CA SER A 238 -4.31 3.78 7.20
C SER A 238 -5.53 4.70 7.02
N HIS A 239 -5.27 5.97 6.75
CA HIS A 239 -6.29 6.94 6.34
C HIS A 239 -6.58 6.88 4.82
N GLY A 240 -6.11 5.83 4.14
CA GLY A 240 -6.31 5.61 2.70
C GLY A 240 -5.03 5.36 1.89
N CYS A 241 -3.87 5.81 2.40
CA CYS A 241 -2.58 5.47 1.80
C CYS A 241 -2.27 3.97 1.89
N ILE A 242 -1.34 3.50 1.09
CA ILE A 242 -0.81 2.14 1.13
C ILE A 242 0.51 2.16 1.90
N ARG A 243 0.47 1.68 3.14
CA ARG A 243 1.66 1.54 3.99
C ARG A 243 2.41 0.26 3.64
N LEU A 244 3.72 0.33 3.60
CA LEU A 244 4.63 -0.78 3.29
C LEU A 244 5.69 -0.89 4.39
N ALA A 245 6.40 -2.02 4.47
CA ALA A 245 7.67 -2.07 5.20
C ALA A 245 8.64 -1.00 4.64
N ILE A 246 9.58 -0.53 5.45
CA ILE A 246 10.48 0.58 5.05
C ILE A 246 11.30 0.19 3.81
N GLU A 247 11.83 -1.03 3.79
CA GLU A 247 12.61 -1.58 2.69
C GLU A 247 11.79 -1.76 1.40
N ASP A 248 10.51 -2.13 1.51
CA ASP A 248 9.60 -2.28 0.37
C ASP A 248 9.21 -0.91 -0.22
N ALA A 249 8.94 0.07 0.67
CA ALA A 249 8.70 1.46 0.27
C ALA A 249 9.92 2.07 -0.43
N LEU A 250 11.13 1.84 0.10
CA LEU A 250 12.38 2.26 -0.52
C LEU A 250 12.59 1.60 -1.87
N TRP A 251 12.32 0.28 -1.97
CA TRP A 251 12.43 -0.42 -3.23
C TRP A 251 11.48 0.16 -4.29
N LEU A 252 10.19 0.37 -3.94
CA LEU A 252 9.19 0.95 -4.83
C LEU A 252 9.59 2.37 -5.26
N TYR A 253 10.04 3.19 -4.31
CA TYR A 253 10.53 4.55 -4.55
C TYR A 253 11.68 4.60 -5.58
N ASN A 254 12.63 3.67 -5.48
CA ASN A 254 13.82 3.66 -6.34
C ASN A 254 13.57 3.03 -7.72
N ASN A 255 12.69 2.04 -7.84
CA ASN A 255 12.61 1.19 -9.02
C ASN A 255 11.38 1.45 -9.90
N ILE A 256 10.28 1.94 -9.34
CA ILE A 256 9.04 2.12 -10.11
C ILE A 256 9.00 3.51 -10.73
N PRO A 257 9.02 3.66 -12.07
CA PRO A 257 9.00 4.97 -12.73
C PRO A 257 7.62 5.63 -12.71
N GLN A 258 7.60 6.94 -12.94
CA GLN A 258 6.36 7.68 -13.21
C GLN A 258 5.62 7.09 -14.43
N GLY A 259 4.29 7.15 -14.40
CA GLY A 259 3.46 6.61 -15.46
C GLY A 259 3.24 5.11 -15.39
N THR A 260 3.80 4.39 -14.39
CA THR A 260 3.49 2.98 -14.16
C THR A 260 2.02 2.81 -13.80
N PRO A 261 1.26 1.91 -14.47
CA PRO A 261 -0.12 1.63 -14.13
C PRO A 261 -0.24 1.01 -12.74
N VAL A 262 -1.26 1.44 -12.00
CA VAL A 262 -1.62 0.94 -10.67
C VAL A 262 -3.09 0.53 -10.70
N ILE A 263 -3.38 -0.74 -10.50
CA ILE A 263 -4.74 -1.28 -10.39
C ILE A 263 -5.00 -1.56 -8.91
N ILE A 264 -6.04 -0.91 -8.36
CA ILE A 264 -6.48 -1.14 -6.98
C ILE A 264 -7.83 -1.85 -7.04
N LYS A 265 -7.88 -3.03 -6.45
CA LYS A 265 -9.07 -3.89 -6.43
C LYS A 265 -9.18 -4.64 -5.09
N ASP A 266 -10.31 -5.31 -4.88
CA ASP A 266 -10.50 -6.23 -3.74
C ASP A 266 -9.64 -7.45 -3.84
#